data_dcc8d80a7743ec7b92bb94125553addc
#
_entry.id   dcc8d80a7743ec7b92bb94125553addc
#
_cell.length_a   1.000
_cell.length_b   1.000
_cell.length_c   1.000
_cell.angle_alpha   90.00
_cell.angle_beta   90.00
_cell.angle_gamma   90.00
#
_symmetry.space_group_name_H-M   'P 1'
#
loop_
_entity.id
_entity.type
_entity.pdbx_description
1 polymer ?
#
loop_
_entity_poly.entity_id
_entity_poly.type
_entity_poly.pdbx_seq_one_letter_code
_entity_poly.pdbx_strand_id
1 'polypeptide(L)'
;MNLKKTIAGCCALFLLYSMPLHTAALDSTCIGYGQGKATDSQNCPLDALAFNERYAEYGAFATTPDTSRIILTFDQGYENGYTAQILDTLKEKHATAIFFLTGDYAKKET
;
A
#
# COMPACT_ATOMS: atom_id res chain seq x y z
N MET A 1 1.59 -59.40 -0.24
CA MET A 1 1.86 -57.94 -0.09
C MET A 1 1.06 -57.46 1.11
N ASN A 2 1.71 -57.08 2.20
CA ASN A 2 1.07 -56.86 3.50
C ASN A 2 0.37 -55.48 3.56
N LEU A 3 -0.95 -55.50 3.47
CA LEU A 3 -1.81 -54.28 3.50
C LEU A 3 -1.53 -53.36 4.71
N LYS A 4 -1.13 -53.93 5.84
CA LYS A 4 -0.76 -53.18 7.05
C LYS A 4 0.48 -52.29 6.89
N LYS A 5 1.45 -52.68 6.04
CA LYS A 5 2.66 -51.88 5.78
C LYS A 5 2.39 -50.72 4.82
N THR A 6 1.42 -50.84 3.92
CA THR A 6 1.03 -49.80 2.97
C THR A 6 0.26 -48.69 3.67
N ILE A 7 -0.60 -49.04 4.66
CA ILE A 7 -1.37 -48.00 5.42
C ILE A 7 -0.46 -47.19 6.34
N ALA A 8 0.56 -47.81 6.96
CA ALA A 8 1.53 -47.11 7.79
C ALA A 8 2.39 -46.11 6.97
N GLY A 9 2.74 -46.45 5.73
CA GLY A 9 3.45 -45.55 4.83
C GLY A 9 2.64 -44.32 4.38
N CYS A 10 1.34 -44.48 4.10
CA CYS A 10 0.46 -43.39 3.73
C CYS A 10 0.21 -42.43 4.91
N CYS A 11 0.06 -42.92 6.13
CA CYS A 11 -0.12 -42.08 7.31
C CYS A 11 1.13 -41.25 7.63
N ALA A 12 2.33 -41.77 7.39
CA ALA A 12 3.59 -41.04 7.61
C ALA A 12 3.80 -39.93 6.57
N LEU A 13 3.36 -40.13 5.31
CA LEU A 13 3.42 -39.08 4.28
C LEU A 13 2.41 -37.94 4.54
N PHE A 14 1.23 -38.24 5.11
CA PHE A 14 0.23 -37.22 5.42
C PHE A 14 0.64 -36.34 6.61
N LEU A 15 1.42 -36.83 7.55
CA LEU A 15 1.91 -36.08 8.71
C LEU A 15 3.00 -35.05 8.33
N LEU A 16 3.69 -35.24 7.20
CA LEU A 16 4.69 -34.29 6.73
C LEU A 16 4.08 -33.07 6.00
N TYR A 17 2.82 -33.15 5.58
CA TYR A 17 2.12 -32.04 4.90
C TYR A 17 1.33 -31.13 5.85
N SER A 18 1.23 -31.45 7.13
CA SER A 18 0.54 -30.64 8.14
C SER A 18 1.49 -29.75 8.94
N MET A 19 2.59 -29.27 8.33
CA MET A 19 3.35 -28.21 8.96
C MET A 19 2.45 -26.95 8.95
N PRO A 20 2.10 -26.38 10.11
CA PRO A 20 1.40 -25.11 10.13
C PRO A 20 2.29 -24.09 9.41
N LEU A 21 1.77 -23.51 8.33
CA LEU A 21 2.37 -22.30 7.80
C LEU A 21 2.30 -21.26 8.93
N HIS A 22 3.41 -21.07 9.62
CA HIS A 22 3.55 -19.95 10.52
C HIS A 22 3.57 -18.70 9.64
N THR A 23 2.40 -18.12 9.41
CA THR A 23 2.34 -16.75 8.91
C THR A 23 2.94 -15.90 10.02
N ALA A 24 4.15 -15.41 9.80
CA ALA A 24 4.71 -14.38 10.68
C ALA A 24 3.67 -13.27 10.76
N ALA A 25 3.24 -12.92 11.98
CA ALA A 25 2.37 -11.77 12.16
C ALA A 25 3.09 -10.56 11.58
N LEU A 26 2.39 -9.81 10.71
CA LEU A 26 2.93 -8.58 10.19
C LEU A 26 3.19 -7.63 11.35
N ASP A 27 4.35 -6.97 11.33
CA ASP A 27 4.67 -5.93 12.30
C ASP A 27 3.65 -4.79 12.18
N SER A 28 2.94 -4.51 13.27
CA SER A 28 1.96 -3.43 13.36
C SER A 28 2.53 -2.14 13.95
N THR A 29 3.85 -2.06 14.10
CA THR A 29 4.51 -0.84 14.59
C THR A 29 4.18 0.33 13.68
N CYS A 30 3.61 1.39 14.27
CA CYS A 30 3.33 2.62 13.53
C CYS A 30 4.65 3.30 13.15
N ILE A 31 4.85 3.48 11.85
CA ILE A 31 5.99 4.23 11.32
C ILE A 31 5.46 5.58 10.86
N GLY A 32 5.83 6.63 11.62
CA GLY A 32 5.51 8.00 11.23
C GLY A 32 6.26 8.39 9.96
N TYR A 33 5.58 9.13 9.09
CA TYR A 33 6.18 9.73 7.92
C TYR A 33 5.89 11.23 7.89
N GLY A 34 6.91 12.00 7.55
CA GLY A 34 6.79 13.42 7.23
C GLY A 34 7.97 13.78 6.32
N GLN A 35 7.72 14.59 5.31
CA GLN A 35 8.77 14.96 4.34
C GLN A 35 9.92 15.78 4.94
N GLY A 36 9.80 16.22 6.20
CA GLY A 36 10.86 16.97 6.89
C GLY A 36 11.14 18.33 6.25
N LYS A 37 12.31 18.91 6.60
CA LYS A 37 12.79 20.19 6.04
C LYS A 37 14.09 20.04 5.27
N ALA A 38 14.79 18.89 5.40
CA ALA A 38 16.04 18.64 4.71
C ALA A 38 15.80 18.17 3.28
N THR A 39 16.51 18.77 2.34
CA THR A 39 16.44 18.43 0.92
C THR A 39 17.81 18.11 0.37
N ASP A 40 17.84 17.39 -0.75
CA ASP A 40 19.05 17.22 -1.54
C ASP A 40 19.36 18.45 -2.44
N SER A 41 20.35 18.33 -3.30
CA SER A 41 20.76 19.39 -4.23
C SER A 41 19.71 19.71 -5.32
N GLN A 42 18.72 18.85 -5.50
CA GLN A 42 17.62 19.01 -6.45
C GLN A 42 16.31 19.45 -5.77
N ASN A 43 16.41 19.87 -4.49
CA ASN A 43 15.27 20.26 -3.66
C ASN A 43 14.27 19.12 -3.41
N CYS A 44 14.72 17.86 -3.47
CA CYS A 44 13.91 16.71 -3.13
C CYS A 44 14.01 16.43 -1.62
N PRO A 45 12.90 16.24 -0.87
CA PRO A 45 12.94 15.93 0.55
C PRO A 45 13.69 14.61 0.81
N LEU A 46 14.67 14.63 1.73
CA LEU A 46 15.46 13.44 2.05
C LEU A 46 14.60 12.31 2.64
N ASP A 47 13.60 12.64 3.44
CA ASP A 47 12.69 11.63 4.02
C ASP A 47 11.84 10.95 2.94
N ALA A 48 11.49 11.65 1.86
CA ALA A 48 10.79 11.07 0.71
C ALA A 48 11.69 10.09 -0.06
N LEU A 49 12.98 10.42 -0.22
CA LEU A 49 13.95 9.51 -0.83
C LEU A 49 14.16 8.25 0.03
N ALA A 50 14.30 8.41 1.33
CA ALA A 50 14.41 7.28 2.27
C ALA A 50 13.15 6.40 2.28
N PHE A 51 11.98 7.00 2.14
CA PHE A 51 10.72 6.26 1.97
C PHE A 51 10.73 5.41 0.68
N ASN A 52 11.12 6.02 -0.43
CA ASN A 52 11.21 5.31 -1.71
C ASN A 52 12.16 4.11 -1.62
N GLU A 53 13.35 4.28 -1.04
CA GLU A 53 14.32 3.21 -0.87
C GLU A 53 13.75 2.07 0.00
N ARG A 54 13.12 2.41 1.12
CA ARG A 54 12.59 1.45 2.09
C ARG A 54 11.46 0.60 1.52
N TYR A 55 10.60 1.18 0.68
CA TYR A 55 9.35 0.55 0.23
C TYR A 55 9.33 0.23 -1.28
N ALA A 56 10.49 0.33 -1.96
CA ALA A 56 10.62 0.03 -3.38
C ALA A 56 10.11 -1.37 -3.76
N GLU A 57 10.40 -2.37 -2.93
CA GLU A 57 9.98 -3.76 -3.17
C GLU A 57 8.45 -3.94 -3.21
N TYR A 58 7.71 -3.04 -2.55
CA TYR A 58 6.24 -3.04 -2.52
C TYR A 58 5.63 -2.13 -3.61
N GLY A 59 6.45 -1.52 -4.46
CA GLY A 59 6.00 -0.54 -5.45
C GLY A 59 5.45 0.76 -4.86
N ALA A 60 5.75 1.05 -3.57
CA ALA A 60 5.33 2.27 -2.91
C ALA A 60 6.39 3.37 -3.05
N PHE A 61 5.94 4.59 -3.31
CA PHE A 61 6.84 5.74 -3.47
C PHE A 61 6.18 7.03 -3.00
N ALA A 62 6.99 7.93 -2.45
CA ALA A 62 6.58 9.28 -2.04
C ALA A 62 6.93 10.33 -3.12
N THR A 63 7.96 10.05 -3.94
CA THR A 63 8.34 10.88 -5.09
C THR A 63 8.66 9.99 -6.28
N THR A 64 8.41 10.48 -7.49
CA THR A 64 8.78 9.80 -8.73
C THR A 64 10.02 10.43 -9.35
N PRO A 65 10.91 9.66 -9.96
CA PRO A 65 12.02 10.20 -10.74
C PRO A 65 11.58 10.87 -12.06
N ASP A 66 10.35 10.64 -12.48
CA ASP A 66 9.78 11.26 -13.69
C ASP A 66 9.36 12.71 -13.40
N THR A 67 10.23 13.65 -13.71
CA THR A 67 10.00 15.09 -13.53
C THR A 67 9.03 15.70 -14.55
N SER A 68 8.60 14.93 -15.55
CA SER A 68 7.62 15.37 -16.55
C SER A 68 6.17 15.24 -16.08
N ARG A 69 5.93 14.61 -14.93
CA ARG A 69 4.59 14.32 -14.40
C ARG A 69 4.36 14.99 -13.07
N ILE A 70 3.13 15.44 -12.89
CA ILE A 70 2.59 15.88 -11.60
C ILE A 70 1.56 14.85 -11.16
N ILE A 71 1.71 14.33 -9.94
CA ILE A 71 0.74 13.44 -9.32
C ILE A 71 -0.10 14.27 -8.35
N LEU A 72 -1.39 14.40 -8.65
CA LEU A 72 -2.34 15.08 -7.77
C LEU A 72 -2.82 14.13 -6.70
N THR A 73 -2.78 14.57 -5.44
CA THR A 73 -3.32 13.82 -4.30
C THR A 73 -4.27 14.69 -3.50
N PHE A 74 -5.35 14.10 -3.02
CA PHE A 74 -6.35 14.74 -2.17
C PHE A 74 -6.57 13.93 -0.91
N ASP A 75 -6.38 14.54 0.25
CA ASP A 75 -6.69 13.96 1.55
C ASP A 75 -8.08 14.43 1.98
N GLN A 76 -9.04 13.50 2.08
CA GLN A 76 -10.43 13.82 2.38
C GLN A 76 -10.93 13.12 3.64
N GLY A 77 -11.44 13.93 4.57
CA GLY A 77 -12.01 13.47 5.83
C GLY A 77 -13.47 13.85 6.03
N TYR A 78 -13.99 14.81 5.26
CA TYR A 78 -15.37 15.25 5.29
C TYR A 78 -15.77 15.92 3.97
N GLU A 79 -17.06 15.96 3.67
CA GLU A 79 -17.60 16.64 2.49
C GLU A 79 -17.98 18.09 2.83
N ASN A 80 -17.56 19.01 1.97
CA ASN A 80 -17.90 20.44 2.08
C ASN A 80 -18.47 20.99 0.77
N GLY A 81 -19.02 20.11 -0.08
CA GLY A 81 -19.71 20.49 -1.32
C GLY A 81 -18.80 20.71 -2.53
N TYR A 82 -17.49 20.44 -2.42
CA TYR A 82 -16.53 20.68 -3.51
C TYR A 82 -16.08 19.42 -4.24
N THR A 83 -16.26 18.24 -3.68
CA THR A 83 -15.76 16.99 -4.26
C THR A 83 -16.32 16.75 -5.65
N ALA A 84 -17.61 16.94 -5.86
CA ALA A 84 -18.23 16.77 -7.18
C ALA A 84 -17.60 17.71 -8.23
N GLN A 85 -17.38 18.97 -7.90
CA GLN A 85 -16.76 19.96 -8.79
C GLN A 85 -15.31 19.61 -9.12
N ILE A 86 -14.56 19.08 -8.14
CA ILE A 86 -13.19 18.59 -8.35
C ILE A 86 -13.20 17.43 -9.33
N LEU A 87 -14.07 16.44 -9.12
CA LEU A 87 -14.20 15.27 -9.99
C LEU A 87 -14.62 15.66 -11.42
N ASP A 88 -15.56 16.58 -11.57
CA ASP A 88 -15.99 17.11 -12.88
C ASP A 88 -14.83 17.81 -13.60
N THR A 89 -14.06 18.62 -12.87
CA THR A 89 -12.87 19.30 -13.41
C THR A 89 -11.79 18.30 -13.85
N LEU A 90 -11.50 17.31 -13.04
CA LEU A 90 -10.54 16.24 -13.39
C LEU A 90 -10.99 15.51 -14.65
N LYS A 91 -12.27 15.19 -14.75
CA LYS A 91 -12.87 14.54 -15.92
C LYS A 91 -12.77 15.43 -17.17
N GLU A 92 -13.15 16.70 -17.08
CA GLU A 92 -13.06 17.68 -18.19
C GLU A 92 -11.61 17.83 -18.70
N LYS A 93 -10.65 17.88 -17.77
CA LYS A 93 -9.22 18.05 -18.10
C LYS A 93 -8.51 16.75 -18.42
N HIS A 94 -9.20 15.60 -18.42
CA HIS A 94 -8.60 14.26 -18.57
C HIS A 94 -7.42 14.03 -17.61
N ALA A 95 -7.51 14.60 -16.40
CA ALA A 95 -6.50 14.50 -15.37
C ALA A 95 -6.83 13.36 -14.39
N THR A 96 -5.78 12.64 -13.94
CA THR A 96 -5.90 11.59 -12.93
C THR A 96 -5.41 12.11 -11.58
N ALA A 97 -6.09 11.70 -10.51
CA ALA A 97 -5.68 12.01 -9.14
C ALA A 97 -5.86 10.79 -8.23
N ILE A 98 -5.19 10.82 -7.07
CA ILE A 98 -5.32 9.83 -6.01
C ILE A 98 -6.07 10.51 -4.86
N PHE A 99 -7.11 9.84 -4.34
CA PHE A 99 -7.87 10.29 -3.19
C PHE A 99 -7.60 9.37 -1.99
N PHE A 100 -7.11 9.94 -0.90
CA PHE A 100 -6.96 9.27 0.38
C PHE A 100 -8.16 9.63 1.25
N LEU A 101 -9.01 8.64 1.55
CA LEU A 101 -10.27 8.85 2.25
C LEU A 101 -10.20 8.28 3.67
N THR A 102 -10.80 8.98 4.63
CA THR A 102 -11.08 8.37 5.93
C THR A 102 -12.19 7.33 5.80
N GLY A 103 -12.17 6.29 6.65
CA GLY A 103 -13.20 5.25 6.62
C GLY A 103 -14.61 5.79 6.88
N ASP A 104 -14.74 6.83 7.71
CA ASP A 104 -16.04 7.47 7.99
C ASP A 104 -16.54 8.27 6.80
N TYR A 105 -15.66 8.98 6.09
CA TYR A 105 -16.01 9.68 4.85
C TYR A 105 -16.52 8.69 3.80
N ALA A 106 -15.75 7.63 3.54
CA ALA A 106 -16.11 6.62 2.56
C ALA A 106 -17.46 5.93 2.84
N LYS A 107 -17.85 5.78 4.12
CA LYS A 107 -19.13 5.18 4.49
C LYS A 107 -20.33 6.11 4.30
N LYS A 108 -20.11 7.43 4.37
CA LYS A 108 -21.20 8.42 4.30
C LYS A 108 -21.51 8.87 2.89
N GLU A 109 -20.50 8.86 2.03
CA GLU A 109 -20.55 9.48 0.70
C GLU A 109 -20.60 8.45 -0.45
N THR A 110 -20.94 7.17 -0.14
CA THR A 110 -21.10 6.09 -1.13
C THR A 110 -22.57 5.86 -1.48
#